data_a41055e94151fe5a860b84b720c5aca3
#
_entry.id   a41055e94151fe5a860b84b720c5aca3
#
_cell.length_a   1.000
_cell.length_b   1.000
_cell.length_c   1.000
_cell.angle_alpha   90.00
_cell.angle_beta   90.00
_cell.angle_gamma   90.00
#
_symmetry.space_group_name_H-M   'P 1'
#
loop_
_entity.id
_entity.type
_entity.pdbx_description
1 polymer ?
#
loop_
_entity_poly.entity_id
_entity_poly.type
_entity_poly.pdbx_seq_one_letter_code
_entity_poly.pdbx_strand_id
1 'polypeptide(L)'
;MSHQKFAVQLAPLVNELKSDNTAELHFVHGPVEAFPPEGFEEFFGLGPYFRFIEPPKTEEGGGSDVLDRIRNFPEGATAEDQMRELMKGDVGAAPLPSEGDANYGGNQSAQEAIDYLYGIMEKDGPFDGIIGYSEGATIAATLILHEQRRFETQGIPPIFKCALFFAGWPPMNPDLDAIVLADESDLTINIPTCHVSKYNYIEIVIGFEN
;
A
#
# COMPACT_ATOMS: atom_id res chain seq x y z
N MET A 1 3.69 10.22 5.85
CA MET A 1 3.11 10.95 7.01
C MET A 1 3.46 10.18 8.27
N SER A 2 3.68 10.86 9.43
CA SER A 2 3.95 10.15 10.68
C SER A 2 2.69 9.46 11.23
N HIS A 3 2.89 8.37 12.00
CA HIS A 3 1.79 7.64 12.65
C HIS A 3 0.93 8.54 13.55
N GLN A 4 1.53 9.53 14.22
CA GLN A 4 0.81 10.46 15.07
C GLN A 4 -0.17 11.35 14.30
N LYS A 5 0.24 11.88 13.15
CA LYS A 5 -0.64 12.69 12.28
C LYS A 5 -1.75 11.85 11.67
N PHE A 6 -1.45 10.63 11.27
CA PHE A 6 -2.44 9.71 10.75
C PHE A 6 -3.48 9.33 11.81
N ALA A 7 -3.05 9.12 13.05
CA ALA A 7 -3.96 8.88 14.18
C ALA A 7 -4.94 10.05 14.41
N VAL A 8 -4.48 11.30 14.24
CA VAL A 8 -5.35 12.49 14.34
C VAL A 8 -6.38 12.51 13.20
N GLN A 9 -6.00 12.18 11.99
CA GLN A 9 -6.93 12.14 10.85
C GLN A 9 -7.97 11.04 10.99
N LEU A 10 -7.61 9.89 11.55
CA LEU A 10 -8.51 8.79 11.82
C LEU A 10 -9.24 8.89 13.17
N ALA A 11 -9.06 9.98 13.91
CA ALA A 11 -9.66 10.12 15.25
C ALA A 11 -11.17 9.83 15.30
N PRO A 12 -12.01 10.25 14.34
CA PRO A 12 -13.43 9.88 14.36
C PRO A 12 -13.65 8.37 14.33
N LEU A 13 -12.96 7.65 13.43
CA LEU A 13 -13.03 6.19 13.34
C LEU A 13 -12.48 5.52 14.60
N VAL A 14 -11.33 5.99 15.09
CA VAL A 14 -10.72 5.47 16.32
C VAL A 14 -11.65 5.60 17.52
N ASN A 15 -12.28 6.76 17.66
CA ASN A 15 -13.19 7.03 18.79
C ASN A 15 -14.44 6.14 18.72
N GLU A 16 -14.99 5.93 17.53
CA GLU A 16 -16.13 5.05 17.33
C GLU A 16 -15.80 3.61 17.71
N LEU A 17 -14.71 3.06 17.16
CA LEU A 17 -14.26 1.70 17.43
C LEU A 17 -13.89 1.47 18.91
N LYS A 18 -13.36 2.49 19.59
CA LYS A 18 -13.05 2.43 21.02
C LYS A 18 -14.31 2.55 21.90
N SER A 19 -15.33 3.30 21.46
CA SER A 19 -16.52 3.58 22.28
C SER A 19 -17.31 2.33 22.59
N ASP A 20 -17.30 1.33 21.70
CA ASP A 20 -17.99 0.07 21.82
C ASP A 20 -17.06 -1.14 22.04
N ASN A 21 -15.76 -0.88 22.22
CA ASN A 21 -14.70 -1.88 22.36
C ASN A 21 -14.61 -2.85 21.16
N THR A 22 -14.96 -2.40 19.95
CA THR A 22 -14.87 -3.21 18.74
C THR A 22 -13.43 -3.45 18.32
N ALA A 23 -12.57 -2.43 18.40
CA ALA A 23 -11.16 -2.57 18.04
C ALA A 23 -10.25 -1.58 18.78
N GLU A 24 -9.01 -1.99 18.97
CA GLU A 24 -7.89 -1.15 19.34
C GLU A 24 -6.94 -0.99 18.15
N LEU A 25 -6.50 0.23 17.87
CA LEU A 25 -5.68 0.56 16.71
C LEU A 25 -4.24 0.81 17.11
N HIS A 26 -3.32 0.07 16.50
CA HIS A 26 -1.87 0.27 16.55
C HIS A 26 -1.42 0.99 15.27
N PHE A 27 -0.82 2.18 15.41
CA PHE A 27 -0.44 3.00 14.27
C PHE A 27 1.02 2.79 13.89
N VAL A 28 1.25 2.50 12.60
CA VAL A 28 2.57 2.27 12.02
C VAL A 28 2.82 3.24 10.87
N HIS A 29 4.05 3.67 10.68
CA HIS A 29 4.52 4.34 9.47
C HIS A 29 5.70 3.56 8.87
N GLY A 30 6.00 3.82 7.61
CA GLY A 30 7.15 3.20 6.95
C GLY A 30 8.48 3.60 7.60
N PRO A 31 9.54 2.80 7.44
CA PRO A 31 10.83 3.04 8.07
C PRO A 31 11.66 4.12 7.36
N VAL A 32 11.32 4.48 6.12
CA VAL A 32 12.10 5.40 5.28
C VAL A 32 11.59 6.82 5.45
N GLU A 33 12.46 7.76 5.84
CA GLU A 33 12.12 9.18 5.86
C GLU A 33 11.97 9.72 4.44
N ALA A 34 10.94 10.53 4.22
CA ALA A 34 10.58 11.04 2.91
C ALA A 34 10.41 12.55 2.90
N PHE A 35 10.72 13.16 1.78
CA PHE A 35 10.37 14.56 1.52
C PHE A 35 9.02 14.62 0.81
N PRO A 36 8.07 15.41 1.32
CA PRO A 36 6.75 15.53 0.71
C PRO A 36 6.84 16.29 -0.62
N PRO A 37 5.96 16.00 -1.57
CA PRO A 37 5.77 16.84 -2.75
C PRO A 37 5.37 18.26 -2.37
N GLU A 38 5.64 19.22 -3.26
CA GLU A 38 5.22 20.61 -3.09
C GLU A 38 3.71 20.74 -2.83
N GLY A 39 3.34 21.55 -1.88
CA GLY A 39 1.95 21.76 -1.44
C GLY A 39 1.40 20.70 -0.49
N PHE A 40 2.13 19.62 -0.22
CA PHE A 40 1.66 18.55 0.67
C PHE A 40 1.58 19.01 2.13
N GLU A 41 2.49 19.90 2.53
CA GLU A 41 2.54 20.44 3.89
C GLU A 41 1.34 21.31 4.23
N GLU A 42 0.70 21.93 3.25
CA GLU A 42 -0.52 22.74 3.45
C GLU A 42 -1.69 21.88 3.93
N PHE A 43 -1.78 20.63 3.47
CA PHE A 43 -2.86 19.70 3.81
C PHE A 43 -2.53 18.81 5.01
N PHE A 44 -1.30 18.36 5.10
CA PHE A 44 -0.88 17.34 6.08
C PHE A 44 0.03 17.90 7.18
N GLY A 45 0.35 19.21 7.14
CA GLY A 45 1.22 19.91 8.08
C GLY A 45 2.69 19.53 7.91
N LEU A 46 3.56 20.21 8.63
CA LEU A 46 5.02 20.01 8.59
C LEU A 46 5.43 18.58 8.95
N GLY A 47 6.53 18.09 8.34
CA GLY A 47 7.12 16.76 8.59
C GLY A 47 7.28 16.36 10.06
N PRO A 48 7.87 15.21 10.35
CA PRO A 48 8.46 14.29 9.38
C PRO A 48 7.43 13.47 8.58
N TYR A 49 7.80 13.10 7.36
CA TYR A 49 7.04 12.19 6.52
C TYR A 49 7.81 10.90 6.36
N PHE A 50 7.08 9.80 6.17
CA PHE A 50 7.65 8.46 6.05
C PHE A 50 6.97 7.70 4.92
N ARG A 51 7.71 6.78 4.33
CA ARG A 51 7.25 5.85 3.31
C ARG A 51 7.77 4.44 3.61
N PHE A 52 7.16 3.45 2.99
CA PHE A 52 7.57 2.05 3.15
C PHE A 52 8.67 1.67 2.15
N ILE A 53 8.58 2.14 0.91
CA ILE A 53 9.48 1.77 -0.18
C ILE A 53 10.35 2.95 -0.54
N GLU A 54 11.66 2.74 -0.66
CA GLU A 54 12.58 3.76 -1.18
C GLU A 54 12.28 4.04 -2.65
N PRO A 55 12.24 5.32 -3.08
CA PRO A 55 12.17 5.63 -4.48
C PRO A 55 13.47 5.20 -5.15
N PRO A 56 13.42 4.80 -6.44
CA PRO A 56 14.63 4.52 -7.19
C PRO A 56 15.55 5.74 -7.19
N LYS A 57 16.85 5.51 -7.00
CA LYS A 57 17.86 6.57 -7.07
C LYS A 57 18.02 6.97 -8.53
N THR A 58 17.39 8.05 -8.94
CA THR A 58 17.66 8.67 -10.24
C THR A 58 18.93 9.55 -10.13
N GLU A 59 19.88 9.36 -11.03
CA GLU A 59 21.12 10.12 -11.04
C GLU A 59 20.93 11.63 -11.35
N GLU A 60 19.74 12.02 -11.79
CA GLU A 60 19.36 13.42 -12.03
C GLU A 60 18.03 13.71 -11.32
N GLY A 61 18.05 14.65 -10.40
CA GLY A 61 16.92 15.04 -9.54
C GLY A 61 15.75 15.72 -10.26
N GLY A 62 15.17 15.09 -11.28
CA GLY A 62 14.16 15.65 -12.16
C GLY A 62 13.01 14.72 -12.55
N GLY A 63 12.85 13.58 -11.90
CA GLY A 63 11.66 12.74 -12.14
C GLY A 63 10.41 13.44 -11.59
N SER A 64 9.38 13.67 -12.42
CA SER A 64 8.09 14.12 -11.91
C SER A 64 7.59 13.09 -10.89
N ASP A 65 7.24 13.56 -9.70
CA ASP A 65 6.71 12.71 -8.64
C ASP A 65 5.51 11.91 -9.19
N VAL A 66 5.44 10.64 -8.84
CA VAL A 66 4.30 9.75 -9.17
C VAL A 66 2.98 10.44 -8.83
N LEU A 67 2.93 11.22 -7.74
CA LEU A 67 1.74 11.98 -7.35
C LEU A 67 1.36 13.09 -8.35
N ASP A 68 2.32 13.74 -8.98
CA ASP A 68 2.04 14.73 -10.03
C ASP A 68 1.52 14.07 -11.31
N ARG A 69 2.02 12.89 -11.62
CA ARG A 69 1.51 12.09 -12.74
C ARG A 69 0.08 11.62 -12.49
N ILE A 70 -0.25 11.20 -11.26
CA ILE A 70 -1.60 10.83 -10.83
C ILE A 70 -2.58 12.01 -10.97
N ARG A 71 -2.16 13.20 -10.58
CA ARG A 71 -3.02 14.42 -10.67
C ARG A 71 -3.38 14.79 -12.11
N ASN A 72 -2.54 14.39 -13.05
CA ASN A 72 -2.66 14.72 -14.47
C ASN A 72 -3.13 13.54 -15.32
N PHE A 73 -3.76 12.51 -14.73
CA PHE A 73 -4.30 11.40 -15.50
C PHE A 73 -5.35 11.86 -16.51
N PRO A 74 -5.35 11.29 -17.73
CA PRO A 74 -6.39 11.50 -18.71
C PRO A 74 -7.76 11.06 -18.16
N GLU A 75 -8.79 11.86 -18.35
CA GLU A 75 -10.16 11.45 -18.04
C GLU A 75 -10.59 10.30 -18.97
N GLY A 76 -11.28 9.30 -18.41
CA GLY A 76 -11.92 8.23 -19.18
C GLY A 76 -11.11 6.92 -19.32
N ALA A 77 -9.89 6.86 -18.80
CA ALA A 77 -9.16 5.59 -18.72
C ALA A 77 -9.60 4.77 -17.49
N THR A 78 -9.52 3.42 -17.61
CA THR A 78 -9.70 2.56 -16.44
C THR A 78 -8.54 2.74 -15.46
N ALA A 79 -8.69 2.31 -14.21
CA ALA A 79 -7.61 2.35 -13.22
C ALA A 79 -6.40 1.54 -13.70
N GLU A 80 -6.64 0.38 -14.34
CA GLU A 80 -5.62 -0.49 -14.90
C GLU A 80 -4.90 0.19 -16.08
N ASP A 81 -5.63 0.85 -16.99
CA ASP A 81 -5.03 1.59 -18.11
C ASP A 81 -4.17 2.75 -17.62
N GLN A 82 -4.64 3.47 -16.60
CA GLN A 82 -3.88 4.53 -15.95
C GLN A 82 -2.60 4.00 -15.32
N MET A 83 -2.67 2.85 -14.65
CA MET A 83 -1.50 2.19 -14.08
C MET A 83 -0.51 1.77 -15.17
N ARG A 84 -1.00 1.16 -16.27
CA ARG A 84 -0.15 0.79 -17.41
C ARG A 84 0.56 1.99 -18.02
N GLU A 85 -0.13 3.11 -18.17
CA GLU A 85 0.49 4.34 -18.66
C GLU A 85 1.55 4.90 -17.70
N LEU A 86 1.31 4.82 -16.39
CA LEU A 86 2.33 5.16 -15.39
C LEU A 86 3.55 4.24 -15.48
N MET A 87 3.32 2.95 -15.73
CA MET A 87 4.37 1.95 -15.84
C MET A 87 5.17 2.07 -17.16
N LYS A 88 4.51 2.50 -18.25
CA LYS A 88 5.15 2.71 -19.57
C LYS A 88 5.89 4.02 -19.69
N GLY A 89 5.67 4.96 -18.80
CA GLY A 89 6.11 6.34 -18.94
C GLY A 89 7.61 6.47 -19.04
N ASP A 90 8.00 6.98 -20.19
CA ASP A 90 9.34 7.42 -20.54
C ASP A 90 9.85 8.47 -19.55
N VAL A 91 11.09 8.33 -19.14
CA VAL A 91 11.94 9.32 -18.46
C VAL A 91 11.59 9.57 -16.97
N GLY A 92 12.25 8.85 -16.09
CA GLY A 92 12.54 9.28 -14.72
C GLY A 92 11.68 8.68 -13.59
N ALA A 93 10.58 8.02 -13.86
CA ALA A 93 10.10 6.97 -12.96
C ALA A 93 10.70 5.67 -13.46
N ALA A 94 11.51 5.05 -12.65
CA ALA A 94 11.99 3.73 -13.00
C ALA A 94 10.77 2.85 -13.33
N PRO A 95 10.76 2.11 -14.46
CA PRO A 95 9.68 1.20 -14.76
C PRO A 95 9.53 0.23 -13.58
N LEU A 96 8.31 -0.03 -13.19
CA LEU A 96 8.05 -1.19 -12.35
C LEU A 96 8.59 -2.41 -13.09
N PRO A 97 9.24 -3.36 -12.41
CA PRO A 97 9.96 -4.43 -13.07
C PRO A 97 9.06 -5.13 -14.09
N SER A 98 9.43 -5.07 -15.35
CA SER A 98 8.96 -6.04 -16.34
C SER A 98 9.69 -7.36 -16.06
N GLU A 99 9.01 -8.49 -16.26
CA GLU A 99 9.63 -9.81 -16.11
C GLU A 99 11.04 -9.83 -16.74
N GLY A 100 12.08 -9.93 -15.88
CA GLY A 100 13.47 -10.09 -16.31
C GLY A 100 14.50 -9.09 -15.80
N ASP A 101 14.12 -7.96 -15.20
CA ASP A 101 15.07 -6.99 -14.64
C ASP A 101 15.38 -7.28 -13.17
N ALA A 102 16.32 -8.19 -12.94
CA ALA A 102 16.80 -8.60 -11.60
C ALA A 102 17.57 -7.51 -10.83
N ASN A 103 17.54 -6.25 -11.25
CA ASN A 103 18.42 -5.20 -10.72
C ASN A 103 17.65 -3.96 -10.22
N TYR A 104 16.39 -4.11 -9.84
CA TYR A 104 15.57 -3.02 -9.35
C TYR A 104 15.66 -2.91 -7.83
N GLY A 105 16.18 -1.79 -7.32
CA GLY A 105 16.15 -1.50 -5.87
C GLY A 105 14.75 -1.56 -5.23
N GLY A 106 13.69 -1.62 -6.04
CA GLY A 106 12.32 -1.77 -5.62
C GLY A 106 12.04 -3.09 -4.90
N ASN A 107 12.56 -4.22 -5.38
CA ASN A 107 12.31 -5.54 -4.78
C ASN A 107 12.96 -5.65 -3.40
N GLN A 108 14.18 -5.14 -3.25
CA GLN A 108 14.86 -5.13 -1.95
C GLN A 108 14.10 -4.24 -0.96
N SER A 109 13.74 -3.03 -1.35
CA SER A 109 13.01 -2.11 -0.47
C SER A 109 11.61 -2.61 -0.12
N ALA A 110 10.93 -3.29 -1.05
CA ALA A 110 9.65 -3.95 -0.78
C ALA A 110 9.84 -5.10 0.22
N GLN A 111 10.87 -5.92 0.07
CA GLN A 111 11.18 -6.99 1.03
C GLN A 111 11.49 -6.41 2.42
N GLU A 112 12.31 -5.37 2.49
CA GLU A 112 12.63 -4.68 3.75
C GLU A 112 11.36 -4.10 4.42
N ALA A 113 10.42 -3.59 3.64
CA ALA A 113 9.12 -3.12 4.15
C ALA A 113 8.27 -4.26 4.72
N ILE A 114 8.21 -5.40 4.04
CA ILE A 114 7.50 -6.61 4.51
C ILE A 114 8.15 -7.16 5.77
N ASP A 115 9.48 -7.28 5.78
CA ASP A 115 10.24 -7.76 6.96
C ASP A 115 10.07 -6.82 8.17
N TYR A 116 10.06 -5.51 7.94
CA TYR A 116 9.78 -4.51 8.96
C TYR A 116 8.39 -4.70 9.58
N LEU A 117 7.37 -4.96 8.77
CA LEU A 117 6.02 -5.20 9.26
C LEU A 117 5.92 -6.52 10.03
N TYR A 118 6.56 -7.59 9.57
CA TYR A 118 6.64 -8.84 10.33
C TYR A 118 7.32 -8.63 11.69
N GLY A 119 8.39 -7.84 11.75
CA GLY A 119 9.03 -7.48 13.02
C GLY A 119 8.11 -6.76 14.00
N ILE A 120 7.24 -5.86 13.51
CA ILE A 120 6.21 -5.21 14.33
C ILE A 120 5.17 -6.23 14.80
N MET A 121 4.70 -7.09 13.89
CA MET A 121 3.68 -8.09 14.19
C MET A 121 4.16 -9.09 15.24
N GLU A 122 5.42 -9.47 15.19
CA GLU A 122 6.05 -10.35 16.18
C GLU A 122 6.19 -9.68 17.56
N LYS A 123 6.57 -8.40 17.56
CA LYS A 123 6.86 -7.65 18.78
C LYS A 123 5.61 -7.14 19.50
N ASP A 124 4.67 -6.57 18.73
CA ASP A 124 3.56 -5.78 19.24
C ASP A 124 2.19 -6.47 19.02
N GLY A 125 2.16 -7.62 18.30
CA GLY A 125 0.94 -8.40 18.06
C GLY A 125 0.41 -9.14 19.30
N PRO A 126 -0.68 -9.89 19.16
CA PRO A 126 -1.33 -10.27 17.90
C PRO A 126 -2.21 -9.17 17.32
N PHE A 127 -2.35 -9.18 15.98
CA PHE A 127 -3.27 -8.32 15.23
C PHE A 127 -4.31 -9.17 14.50
N ASP A 128 -5.58 -8.69 14.44
CA ASP A 128 -6.65 -9.39 13.74
C ASP A 128 -6.99 -8.76 12.39
N GLY A 129 -6.69 -7.50 12.20
CA GLY A 129 -6.97 -6.76 10.96
C GLY A 129 -5.89 -5.77 10.60
N ILE A 130 -5.93 -5.29 9.36
CA ILE A 130 -4.99 -4.31 8.86
C ILE A 130 -5.73 -3.18 8.15
N ILE A 131 -5.30 -1.93 8.42
CA ILE A 131 -5.80 -0.74 7.75
C ILE A 131 -4.64 -0.08 7.02
N GLY A 132 -4.76 0.09 5.72
CA GLY A 132 -3.77 0.77 4.89
C GLY A 132 -4.28 2.08 4.31
N TYR A 133 -3.40 3.07 4.18
CA TYR A 133 -3.70 4.35 3.54
C TYR A 133 -2.63 4.69 2.52
N SER A 134 -3.04 5.02 1.27
CA SER A 134 -2.15 5.36 0.16
C SER A 134 -1.09 4.27 -0.06
N GLU A 135 0.21 4.56 -0.06
CA GLU A 135 1.28 3.55 -0.13
C GLU A 135 1.12 2.45 0.94
N GLY A 136 0.65 2.80 2.14
CA GLY A 136 0.36 1.82 3.20
C GLY A 136 -0.76 0.84 2.83
N ALA A 137 -1.71 1.22 1.97
CA ALA A 137 -2.73 0.28 1.50
C ALA A 137 -2.15 -0.73 0.49
N THR A 138 -1.28 -0.27 -0.40
CA THR A 138 -0.51 -1.14 -1.31
C THR A 138 0.32 -2.16 -0.54
N ILE A 139 1.08 -1.71 0.45
CA ILE A 139 1.92 -2.58 1.28
C ILE A 139 1.08 -3.54 2.12
N ALA A 140 -0.04 -3.10 2.68
CA ALA A 140 -0.94 -3.96 3.44
C ALA A 140 -1.55 -5.07 2.56
N ALA A 141 -1.99 -4.74 1.35
CA ALA A 141 -2.49 -5.72 0.40
C ALA A 141 -1.39 -6.70 -0.06
N THR A 142 -0.18 -6.19 -0.32
CA THR A 142 1.01 -7.02 -0.63
C THR A 142 1.33 -7.98 0.50
N LEU A 143 1.31 -7.52 1.75
CA LEU A 143 1.57 -8.36 2.94
C LEU A 143 0.55 -9.49 3.06
N ILE A 144 -0.74 -9.22 2.82
CA ILE A 144 -1.78 -10.26 2.85
C ILE A 144 -1.53 -11.32 1.77
N LEU A 145 -1.22 -10.92 0.54
CA LEU A 145 -0.88 -11.86 -0.54
C LEU A 145 0.37 -12.67 -0.21
N HIS A 146 1.37 -12.05 0.41
CA HIS A 146 2.57 -12.74 0.87
C HIS A 146 2.26 -13.75 1.99
N GLU A 147 1.37 -13.44 2.93
CA GLU A 147 0.90 -14.40 3.95
C GLU A 147 0.13 -15.57 3.34
N GLN A 148 -0.75 -15.32 2.36
CA GLN A 148 -1.45 -16.37 1.64
C GLN A 148 -0.46 -17.33 0.96
N ARG A 149 0.57 -16.79 0.31
CA ARG A 149 1.64 -17.58 -0.33
C ARG A 149 2.43 -18.40 0.70
N ARG A 150 2.74 -17.83 1.86
CA ARG A 150 3.39 -18.57 2.96
C ARG A 150 2.52 -19.71 3.49
N PHE A 151 1.23 -19.51 3.58
CA PHE A 151 0.31 -20.56 3.95
C PHE A 151 0.31 -21.71 2.93
N GLU A 152 0.19 -21.40 1.65
CA GLU A 152 0.19 -22.39 0.57
C GLU A 152 1.50 -23.21 0.51
N THR A 153 2.63 -22.55 0.70
CA THR A 153 3.96 -23.19 0.50
C THR A 153 4.57 -23.76 1.78
N GLN A 154 4.22 -23.21 2.93
CA GLN A 154 4.87 -23.53 4.21
C GLN A 154 3.86 -23.97 5.29
N GLY A 155 2.57 -23.84 5.05
CA GLY A 155 1.53 -24.15 6.03
C GLY A 155 1.46 -23.17 7.21
N ILE A 156 2.05 -21.96 7.08
CA ILE A 156 2.03 -20.94 8.12
C ILE A 156 0.70 -20.17 8.01
N PRO A 157 -0.17 -20.23 9.04
CA PRO A 157 -1.48 -19.58 8.98
C PRO A 157 -1.38 -18.06 8.79
N PRO A 158 -2.22 -17.44 7.96
CA PRO A 158 -2.34 -15.99 7.85
C PRO A 158 -2.74 -15.36 9.18
N ILE A 159 -2.26 -14.16 9.44
CA ILE A 159 -2.53 -13.42 10.68
C ILE A 159 -3.82 -12.62 10.55
N PHE A 160 -3.99 -11.91 9.44
CA PHE A 160 -5.12 -11.00 9.29
C PHE A 160 -6.42 -11.70 8.89
N LYS A 161 -7.52 -11.28 9.52
CA LYS A 161 -8.89 -11.77 9.29
C LYS A 161 -9.73 -10.79 8.48
N CYS A 162 -9.32 -9.53 8.39
CA CYS A 162 -9.96 -8.50 7.60
C CYS A 162 -9.00 -7.38 7.24
N ALA A 163 -9.34 -6.60 6.20
CA ALA A 163 -8.55 -5.45 5.80
C ALA A 163 -9.41 -4.26 5.35
N LEU A 164 -8.88 -3.04 5.53
CA LEU A 164 -9.50 -1.80 5.08
C LEU A 164 -8.45 -0.97 4.33
N PHE A 165 -8.74 -0.64 3.07
CA PHE A 165 -7.82 0.08 2.19
C PHE A 165 -8.37 1.44 1.81
N PHE A 166 -7.61 2.50 2.11
CA PHE A 166 -7.94 3.86 1.73
C PHE A 166 -7.00 4.35 0.62
N ALA A 167 -7.55 4.72 -0.53
CA ALA A 167 -6.83 5.36 -1.64
C ALA A 167 -5.51 4.64 -1.99
N GLY A 168 -5.54 3.31 -1.99
CA GLY A 168 -4.38 2.46 -2.30
C GLY A 168 -4.15 2.32 -3.79
N TRP A 169 -2.93 1.88 -4.12
CA TRP A 169 -2.51 1.41 -5.42
C TRP A 169 -2.63 -0.11 -5.46
N PRO A 170 -2.57 -0.73 -6.65
CA PRO A 170 -2.49 -2.17 -6.75
C PRO A 170 -1.32 -2.74 -5.92
N PRO A 171 -1.48 -3.92 -5.31
CA PRO A 171 -0.42 -4.56 -4.56
C PRO A 171 0.69 -5.11 -5.47
N MET A 172 1.81 -5.44 -4.88
CA MET A 172 2.81 -6.30 -5.52
C MET A 172 2.41 -7.77 -5.35
N ASN A 173 2.87 -8.61 -6.26
CA ASN A 173 2.74 -10.06 -6.13
C ASN A 173 3.54 -10.58 -4.92
N PRO A 174 3.34 -11.84 -4.47
CA PRO A 174 4.06 -12.39 -3.32
C PRO A 174 5.57 -12.47 -3.48
N ASP A 175 6.08 -12.50 -4.71
CA ASP A 175 7.52 -12.54 -5.01
C ASP A 175 8.13 -11.12 -5.05
N LEU A 176 7.31 -10.08 -4.91
CA LEU A 176 7.67 -8.65 -4.86
C LEU A 176 8.36 -8.14 -6.14
N ASP A 177 8.11 -8.77 -7.26
CA ASP A 177 8.76 -8.46 -8.54
C ASP A 177 7.81 -7.88 -9.59
N ALA A 178 6.50 -7.88 -9.35
CA ALA A 178 5.51 -7.31 -10.25
C ALA A 178 4.30 -6.73 -9.49
N ILE A 179 3.65 -5.74 -10.09
CA ILE A 179 2.36 -5.22 -9.62
C ILE A 179 1.24 -6.13 -10.12
N VAL A 180 0.27 -6.39 -9.25
CA VAL A 180 -0.93 -7.19 -9.54
C VAL A 180 -2.02 -6.26 -10.06
N LEU A 181 -2.36 -6.38 -11.35
CA LEU A 181 -3.54 -5.75 -11.94
C LEU A 181 -4.69 -6.75 -12.02
N ALA A 182 -5.90 -6.29 -11.71
CA ALA A 182 -7.07 -7.16 -11.60
C ALA A 182 -7.46 -7.85 -12.92
N ASP A 183 -7.12 -7.26 -14.06
CA ASP A 183 -7.38 -7.79 -15.39
C ASP A 183 -6.23 -8.66 -15.98
N GLU A 184 -5.12 -8.78 -15.26
CA GLU A 184 -3.93 -9.55 -15.68
C GLU A 184 -3.56 -10.68 -14.72
N SER A 185 -4.23 -10.76 -13.57
CA SER A 185 -3.88 -11.71 -12.51
C SER A 185 -5.11 -12.35 -11.87
N ASP A 186 -5.02 -13.64 -11.61
CA ASP A 186 -6.02 -14.40 -10.83
C ASP A 186 -5.75 -14.32 -9.31
N LEU A 187 -4.74 -13.56 -8.87
CA LEU A 187 -4.46 -13.39 -7.46
C LEU A 187 -5.58 -12.58 -6.79
N THR A 188 -6.12 -13.13 -5.72
CA THR A 188 -7.19 -12.51 -4.92
C THR A 188 -6.82 -12.49 -3.45
N ILE A 189 -7.32 -11.50 -2.73
CA ILE A 189 -7.23 -11.46 -1.28
C ILE A 189 -8.39 -12.25 -0.69
N ASN A 190 -8.10 -13.35 0.02
CA ASN A 190 -9.07 -14.33 0.51
C ASN A 190 -9.62 -14.02 1.92
N ILE A 191 -9.57 -12.76 2.34
CA ILE A 191 -10.18 -12.27 3.58
C ILE A 191 -11.14 -11.13 3.27
N PRO A 192 -12.15 -10.85 4.10
CA PRO A 192 -13.04 -9.70 3.93
C PRO A 192 -12.25 -8.40 3.81
N THR A 193 -12.52 -7.64 2.75
CA THR A 193 -11.89 -6.34 2.51
C THR A 193 -12.90 -5.24 2.29
N CYS A 194 -12.55 -4.02 2.68
CA CYS A 194 -13.29 -2.82 2.32
C CYS A 194 -12.34 -1.83 1.65
N HIS A 195 -12.74 -1.30 0.49
CA HIS A 195 -11.97 -0.33 -0.27
C HIS A 195 -12.67 1.03 -0.26
N VAL A 196 -11.94 2.07 0.09
CA VAL A 196 -12.42 3.45 0.09
C VAL A 196 -11.57 4.26 -0.88
N SER A 197 -12.16 4.70 -1.99
CA SER A 197 -11.50 5.51 -3.02
C SER A 197 -12.24 6.81 -3.28
N LYS A 198 -11.58 7.77 -3.95
CA LYS A 198 -12.14 9.09 -4.28
C LYS A 198 -13.22 9.04 -5.39
N TYR A 199 -13.19 8.02 -6.23
CA TYR A 199 -14.17 7.85 -7.28
C TYR A 199 -15.43 7.21 -6.71
N ASN A 200 -16.60 7.73 -7.03
CA ASN A 200 -17.96 7.50 -6.53
C ASN A 200 -18.47 6.06 -6.40
N TYR A 201 -17.60 5.09 -6.28
CA TYR A 201 -17.92 3.69 -6.04
C TYR A 201 -17.29 3.22 -4.75
N ILE A 202 -18.10 3.08 -3.73
CA ILE A 202 -17.76 2.24 -2.57
C ILE A 202 -18.04 0.81 -3.05
N GLU A 203 -17.07 0.14 -3.61
CA GLU A 203 -17.13 -1.30 -3.81
C GLU A 203 -16.79 -1.96 -2.47
N ILE A 204 -17.83 -2.35 -1.74
CA ILE A 204 -17.67 -3.26 -0.62
C ILE A 204 -17.64 -4.66 -1.22
N VAL A 205 -16.45 -5.15 -1.56
CA VAL A 205 -16.27 -6.56 -1.94
C VAL A 205 -16.17 -7.36 -0.66
N ILE A 206 -17.30 -7.78 -0.13
CA ILE A 206 -17.35 -8.77 0.94
C ILE A 206 -17.37 -10.14 0.25
N GLY A 207 -16.20 -10.74 0.08
CA GLY A 207 -16.09 -12.13 -0.35
C GLY A 207 -16.50 -13.04 0.81
N PHE A 208 -17.71 -13.56 0.79
CA PHE A 208 -18.07 -14.73 1.56
C PHE A 208 -18.05 -15.91 0.58
N GLU A 209 -17.04 -16.75 0.65
CA GLU A 209 -17.17 -18.12 0.17
C GLU A 209 -17.73 -18.97 1.31
N ASN A 210 -18.88 -19.63 1.04
CA ASN A 210 -19.52 -20.62 1.92
C ASN A 210 -18.74 -21.93 1.92
#